data_4218632832ff186a185d4be5d011cb06
#
_entry.id   4218632832ff186a185d4be5d011cb06
#
_cell.length_a   1.000
_cell.length_b   1.000
_cell.length_c   1.000
_cell.angle_alpha   90.00
_cell.angle_beta   90.00
_cell.angle_gamma   90.00
#
_symmetry.space_group_name_H-M   'P 1'
#
loop_
_entity.id
_entity.type
_entity.pdbx_description
1 polymer ?
#
loop_
_entity_poly.entity_id
_entity_poly.type
_entity_poly.pdbx_seq_one_letter_code
_entity_poly.pdbx_strand_id
1 'polypeptide(L)'
;MFNSNRLVTTLMWGGVAAAVLTGCNKPDADNADTTTQAADADVKNVAITAIVEHPALDAVRAGVIEELAAEGFKEGENLKINFQSAQGNTATAGQIAKQFVGENPDVIVAIATPSAQSVAAATNTIPLVFSAVTDPVEAKLLNSLDGSGSNVTGASDALPYAPQIDLMKQIIPDLKNVGYVYSPGEVNSTIVLKNLEAQLTPMGIKVHSAPAQKSNDIAMAARSIADKVDVIYSSTDNNVVSAYESLYQVAKESKVPLIASDTDSVERGAIAALGVNYHALGRETGKLVVRILNGEAPGTIPVYTPQELDLYVSKSHASEQGIELPQALIDDAKEVLE
;
A
#
# COMPACT_ATOMS: atom_id res chain seq x y z
N MET A 1 9.85 -38.80 54.00
CA MET A 1 8.84 -38.53 55.02
C MET A 1 7.54 -38.29 54.28
N PHE A 2 6.74 -39.33 54.24
CA PHE A 2 5.37 -39.46 54.78
C PHE A 2 4.37 -38.50 54.13
N ASN A 3 3.27 -38.82 53.56
CA ASN A 3 2.32 -39.97 53.49
C ASN A 3 1.09 -39.38 52.81
N SER A 4 0.52 -39.91 51.75
CA SER A 4 -0.46 -41.03 51.75
C SER A 4 -1.85 -40.64 52.27
N ASN A 5 -2.88 -40.76 51.45
CA ASN A 5 -4.11 -41.60 51.51
C ASN A 5 -5.25 -40.93 50.74
N ARG A 6 -5.83 -41.50 49.65
CA ARG A 6 -6.76 -42.62 49.51
C ARG A 6 -8.13 -42.41 50.23
N LEU A 7 -9.19 -42.44 49.44
CA LEU A 7 -10.34 -43.41 49.45
C LEU A 7 -11.53 -42.78 48.70
N VAL A 8 -12.02 -43.25 47.59
CA VAL A 8 -12.88 -44.43 47.31
C VAL A 8 -14.20 -44.46 48.09
N THR A 9 -15.32 -44.49 47.38
CA THR A 9 -16.52 -45.33 47.52
C THR A 9 -17.67 -44.70 46.75
N THR A 10 -18.19 -45.17 45.67
CA THR A 10 -19.04 -46.39 45.35
C THR A 10 -20.54 -46.22 45.56
N LEU A 11 -21.30 -46.41 44.44
CA LEU A 11 -22.60 -47.15 44.26
C LEU A 11 -23.84 -46.58 44.95
N MET A 12 -25.05 -46.56 44.36
CA MET A 12 -25.86 -47.57 43.74
C MET A 12 -27.25 -47.06 43.31
N TRP A 13 -27.74 -47.44 42.15
CA TRP A 13 -28.96 -48.11 41.76
C TRP A 13 -30.37 -47.58 42.11
N GLY A 14 -31.21 -47.72 41.11
CA GLY A 14 -32.66 -47.90 41.11
C GLY A 14 -33.38 -46.96 40.19
N GLY A 15 -34.04 -47.26 39.11
CA GLY A 15 -34.81 -48.46 38.76
C GLY A 15 -36.27 -48.09 38.44
N VAL A 16 -36.67 -48.27 37.16
CA VAL A 16 -38.00 -48.69 36.68
C VAL A 16 -39.19 -47.72 36.84
N ALA A 17 -39.90 -47.31 35.77
CA ALA A 17 -41.08 -47.99 35.19
C ALA A 17 -41.70 -47.17 34.05
N ALA A 18 -42.10 -47.86 33.02
CA ALA A 18 -42.87 -47.45 31.88
C ALA A 18 -44.34 -47.15 32.20
N ALA A 19 -44.94 -46.24 31.47
CA ALA A 19 -46.38 -46.27 31.20
C ALA A 19 -46.62 -45.63 29.78
N VAL A 20 -47.13 -46.55 28.95
CA VAL A 20 -47.68 -46.24 27.62
C VAL A 20 -49.09 -45.74 27.78
N LEU A 21 -49.48 -44.64 27.17
CA LEU A 21 -50.89 -44.41 26.82
C LEU A 21 -50.95 -43.74 25.46
N THR A 22 -51.50 -44.44 24.53
CA THR A 22 -51.96 -44.10 23.21
C THR A 22 -53.11 -43.09 23.25
N GLY A 23 -53.04 -42.08 22.41
CA GLY A 23 -54.11 -41.17 22.12
C GLY A 23 -54.00 -40.66 20.72
N CYS A 24 -54.66 -41.21 19.76
CA CYS A 24 -54.88 -40.70 18.41
C CYS A 24 -55.74 -39.44 18.46
N ASN A 25 -55.33 -38.39 17.83
CA ASN A 25 -56.24 -37.53 17.09
C ASN A 25 -55.55 -36.88 15.87
N LYS A 26 -56.23 -36.86 14.76
CA LYS A 26 -55.84 -36.36 13.45
C LYS A 26 -56.43 -34.94 13.23
N PRO A 27 -56.25 -34.28 12.11
CA PRO A 27 -55.22 -33.27 11.87
C PRO A 27 -55.86 -31.89 11.65
N ASP A 28 -55.18 -30.83 11.93
CA ASP A 28 -55.47 -29.54 11.28
C ASP A 28 -54.21 -28.98 10.65
N ALA A 29 -54.44 -28.54 9.43
CA ALA A 29 -53.44 -28.02 8.49
C ALA A 29 -53.01 -26.61 8.85
N ASP A 30 -51.90 -26.21 8.21
CA ASP A 30 -51.41 -24.87 8.01
C ASP A 30 -50.78 -24.12 9.21
N ASN A 31 -49.50 -24.35 9.38
CA ASN A 31 -48.57 -23.25 9.49
C ASN A 31 -47.18 -23.74 9.01
N ALA A 32 -46.94 -23.56 7.72
CA ALA A 32 -45.58 -23.66 7.20
C ALA A 32 -44.82 -22.42 7.68
N ASP A 33 -44.18 -22.57 8.83
CA ASP A 33 -43.14 -21.66 9.27
C ASP A 33 -41.96 -21.89 8.35
N THR A 34 -41.97 -21.13 7.23
CA THR A 34 -40.85 -21.01 6.33
C THR A 34 -39.81 -20.15 7.06
N THR A 35 -39.10 -20.76 7.97
CA THR A 35 -37.77 -20.28 8.36
C THR A 35 -36.96 -20.31 7.05
N THR A 36 -36.94 -19.17 6.34
CA THR A 36 -35.94 -18.86 5.36
C THR A 36 -34.63 -18.93 6.12
N GLN A 37 -33.94 -20.07 6.08
CA GLN A 37 -32.51 -20.11 6.30
C GLN A 37 -31.97 -19.12 5.31
N ALA A 38 -31.63 -17.91 5.78
CA ALA A 38 -30.69 -17.06 5.08
C ALA A 38 -29.48 -17.97 4.83
N ALA A 39 -29.23 -18.26 3.54
CA ALA A 39 -28.00 -18.92 3.14
C ALA A 39 -26.89 -18.16 3.87
N ASP A 40 -26.06 -18.86 4.64
CA ASP A 40 -24.84 -18.32 5.19
C ASP A 40 -24.10 -17.75 3.99
N ALA A 41 -24.18 -16.44 3.83
CA ALA A 41 -23.47 -15.76 2.76
C ALA A 41 -22.00 -16.07 3.05
N ASP A 42 -21.32 -16.69 2.06
CA ASP A 42 -19.91 -17.04 2.16
C ASP A 42 -19.11 -15.75 2.38
N VAL A 43 -18.86 -15.43 3.67
CA VAL A 43 -18.21 -14.17 4.08
C VAL A 43 -16.77 -14.23 3.64
N LYS A 44 -16.39 -13.36 2.72
CA LYS A 44 -15.02 -13.23 2.24
C LYS A 44 -14.15 -12.52 3.26
N ASN A 45 -12.91 -12.99 3.41
CA ASN A 45 -11.91 -12.42 4.30
C ASN A 45 -10.78 -11.82 3.49
N VAL A 46 -10.62 -10.50 3.58
CA VAL A 46 -9.53 -9.75 2.93
C VAL A 46 -8.63 -9.16 4.01
N ALA A 47 -7.35 -9.56 4.00
CA ALA A 47 -6.35 -8.98 4.87
C ALA A 47 -5.62 -7.87 4.10
N ILE A 48 -5.44 -6.69 4.69
CA ILE A 48 -4.73 -5.56 4.09
C ILE A 48 -3.56 -5.18 4.99
N THR A 49 -2.36 -5.04 4.44
CA THR A 49 -1.20 -4.52 5.18
C THR A 49 -0.52 -3.40 4.41
N ALA A 50 -0.05 -2.38 5.14
CA ALA A 50 0.79 -1.31 4.62
C ALA A 50 2.10 -1.24 5.41
N ILE A 51 3.21 -0.86 4.74
CA ILE A 51 4.50 -0.69 5.44
C ILE A 51 4.43 0.45 6.45
N VAL A 52 3.73 1.52 6.11
CA VAL A 52 3.55 2.71 6.94
C VAL A 52 2.25 3.40 6.53
N GLU A 53 1.73 4.29 7.36
CA GLU A 53 0.57 5.13 7.05
C GLU A 53 1.06 6.52 6.65
N HIS A 54 0.61 6.99 5.50
CA HIS A 54 0.73 8.36 4.98
C HIS A 54 -0.34 8.58 3.90
N PRO A 55 -0.66 9.83 3.52
CA PRO A 55 -1.81 10.14 2.66
C PRO A 55 -1.92 9.27 1.40
N ALA A 56 -0.84 9.10 0.63
CA ALA A 56 -0.88 8.31 -0.60
C ALA A 56 -1.24 6.82 -0.35
N LEU A 57 -0.63 6.15 0.65
CA LEU A 57 -0.95 4.75 0.95
C LEU A 57 -2.33 4.59 1.60
N ASP A 58 -2.78 5.57 2.37
CA ASP A 58 -4.14 5.60 2.93
C ASP A 58 -5.18 5.79 1.83
N ALA A 59 -4.88 6.61 0.79
CA ALA A 59 -5.71 6.75 -0.39
C ALA A 59 -5.83 5.44 -1.18
N VAL A 60 -4.73 4.68 -1.33
CA VAL A 60 -4.77 3.32 -1.92
C VAL A 60 -5.73 2.43 -1.14
N ARG A 61 -5.57 2.35 0.19
CA ARG A 61 -6.44 1.53 1.04
C ARG A 61 -7.90 1.92 0.90
N ALA A 62 -8.20 3.22 0.93
CA ALA A 62 -9.55 3.74 0.77
C ALA A 62 -10.14 3.33 -0.59
N GLY A 63 -9.39 3.48 -1.68
CA GLY A 63 -9.80 3.08 -3.01
C GLY A 63 -10.10 1.57 -3.14
N VAL A 64 -9.26 0.72 -2.51
CA VAL A 64 -9.51 -0.74 -2.46
C VAL A 64 -10.86 -1.03 -1.78
N ILE A 65 -11.10 -0.45 -0.61
CA ILE A 65 -12.33 -0.68 0.18
C ILE A 65 -13.57 -0.16 -0.57
N GLU A 66 -13.45 1.02 -1.17
CA GLU A 66 -14.52 1.62 -1.97
C GLU A 66 -14.90 0.74 -3.18
N GLU A 67 -13.90 0.23 -3.91
CA GLU A 67 -14.16 -0.63 -5.06
C GLU A 67 -14.78 -1.96 -4.66
N LEU A 68 -14.30 -2.59 -3.57
CA LEU A 68 -14.93 -3.80 -3.03
C LEU A 68 -16.39 -3.57 -2.72
N ALA A 69 -16.72 -2.45 -2.07
CA ALA A 69 -18.10 -2.10 -1.73
C ALA A 69 -18.95 -1.84 -2.99
N ALA A 70 -18.40 -1.16 -4.00
CA ALA A 70 -19.06 -0.88 -5.28
C ALA A 70 -19.39 -2.16 -6.05
N GLU A 71 -18.52 -3.18 -5.95
CA GLU A 71 -18.69 -4.49 -6.58
C GLU A 71 -19.49 -5.49 -5.71
N GLY A 72 -20.11 -5.00 -4.62
CA GLY A 72 -21.05 -5.77 -3.80
C GLY A 72 -20.42 -6.51 -2.63
N PHE A 73 -19.10 -6.37 -2.39
CA PHE A 73 -18.44 -6.90 -1.20
C PHE A 73 -18.45 -5.84 -0.09
N LYS A 74 -19.38 -5.98 0.85
CA LYS A 74 -19.61 -4.96 1.90
C LYS A 74 -19.19 -5.46 3.26
N GLU A 75 -18.35 -4.67 3.93
CA GLU A 75 -17.90 -4.98 5.27
C GLU A 75 -19.07 -5.07 6.26
N GLY A 76 -19.09 -6.14 7.06
CA GLY A 76 -20.17 -6.43 8.00
C GLY A 76 -21.38 -7.16 7.40
N GLU A 77 -21.47 -7.32 6.06
CA GLU A 77 -22.49 -8.12 5.38
C GLU A 77 -21.90 -9.44 4.87
N ASN A 78 -21.07 -9.37 3.83
CA ASN A 78 -20.45 -10.51 3.16
C ASN A 78 -18.92 -10.37 3.01
N LEU A 79 -18.33 -9.37 3.66
CA LEU A 79 -16.90 -9.09 3.65
C LEU A 79 -16.42 -8.79 5.06
N LYS A 80 -15.26 -9.35 5.41
CA LYS A 80 -14.47 -8.97 6.58
C LYS A 80 -13.12 -8.45 6.14
N ILE A 81 -12.77 -7.26 6.59
CA ILE A 81 -11.47 -6.64 6.33
C ILE A 81 -10.65 -6.64 7.63
N ASN A 82 -9.39 -7.09 7.54
CA ASN A 82 -8.41 -6.97 8.61
C ASN A 82 -7.24 -6.12 8.12
N PHE A 83 -7.09 -4.90 8.65
CA PHE A 83 -5.99 -4.00 8.30
C PHE A 83 -4.95 -3.92 9.40
N GLN A 84 -3.66 -4.02 9.01
CA GLN A 84 -2.53 -3.80 9.91
C GLN A 84 -1.42 -2.99 9.23
N SER A 85 -0.90 -1.99 9.93
CA SER A 85 0.24 -1.18 9.52
C SER A 85 1.52 -1.65 10.22
N ALA A 86 2.61 -1.75 9.46
CA ALA A 86 3.92 -2.11 10.00
C ALA A 86 4.70 -0.93 10.61
N GLN A 87 4.14 0.28 10.56
CA GLN A 87 4.70 1.50 11.16
C GLN A 87 6.16 1.77 10.72
N GLY A 88 6.47 1.54 9.45
CA GLY A 88 7.79 1.72 8.86
C GLY A 88 8.82 0.64 9.23
N ASN A 89 8.39 -0.45 9.88
CA ASN A 89 9.30 -1.48 10.35
C ASN A 89 9.13 -2.80 9.55
N THR A 90 10.17 -3.18 8.80
CA THR A 90 10.14 -4.39 7.97
C THR A 90 10.05 -5.69 8.78
N ALA A 91 10.58 -5.72 10.01
CA ALA A 91 10.42 -6.88 10.89
C ALA A 91 8.97 -7.04 11.34
N THR A 92 8.28 -5.93 11.66
CA THR A 92 6.85 -5.90 11.95
C THR A 92 6.03 -6.33 10.72
N ALA A 93 6.39 -5.86 9.51
CA ALA A 93 5.74 -6.31 8.27
C ALA A 93 5.83 -7.84 8.09
N GLY A 94 7.00 -8.43 8.37
CA GLY A 94 7.18 -9.88 8.37
C GLY A 94 6.35 -10.62 9.43
N GLN A 95 6.11 -10.02 10.60
CA GLN A 95 5.24 -10.59 11.63
C GLN A 95 3.77 -10.53 11.21
N ILE A 96 3.31 -9.39 10.68
CA ILE A 96 1.96 -9.21 10.14
C ILE A 96 1.69 -10.23 9.02
N ALA A 97 2.63 -10.38 8.09
CA ALA A 97 2.51 -11.34 7.00
C ALA A 97 2.31 -12.78 7.53
N LYS A 98 3.09 -13.21 8.52
CA LYS A 98 2.95 -14.53 9.15
C LYS A 98 1.62 -14.69 9.89
N GLN A 99 1.15 -13.63 10.56
CA GLN A 99 -0.15 -13.64 11.23
C GLN A 99 -1.26 -13.82 10.20
N PHE A 100 -1.27 -13.04 9.11
CA PHE A 100 -2.28 -13.15 8.06
C PHE A 100 -2.28 -14.54 7.41
N VAL A 101 -1.09 -15.12 7.17
CA VAL A 101 -0.99 -16.51 6.68
C VAL A 101 -1.65 -17.49 7.64
N GLY A 102 -1.46 -17.30 8.95
CA GLY A 102 -2.12 -18.12 9.98
C GLY A 102 -3.64 -17.94 10.04
N GLU A 103 -4.16 -16.77 9.69
CA GLU A 103 -5.60 -16.46 9.61
C GLU A 103 -6.24 -17.00 8.32
N ASN A 104 -5.44 -17.36 7.32
CA ASN A 104 -5.83 -17.93 6.03
C ASN A 104 -6.97 -17.17 5.33
N PRO A 105 -6.77 -15.86 4.99
CA PRO A 105 -7.76 -15.07 4.28
C PRO A 105 -7.91 -15.53 2.82
N ASP A 106 -9.00 -15.11 2.16
CA ASP A 106 -9.23 -15.38 0.73
C ASP A 106 -8.22 -14.62 -0.14
N VAL A 107 -7.81 -13.40 0.28
CA VAL A 107 -6.83 -12.55 -0.41
C VAL A 107 -6.05 -11.72 0.62
N ILE A 108 -4.75 -11.52 0.36
CA ILE A 108 -3.95 -10.53 1.07
C ILE A 108 -3.63 -9.39 0.12
N VAL A 109 -3.99 -8.16 0.49
CA VAL A 109 -3.58 -6.93 -0.18
C VAL A 109 -2.36 -6.37 0.56
N ALA A 110 -1.25 -6.20 -0.15
CA ALA A 110 -0.03 -5.65 0.42
C ALA A 110 0.33 -4.31 -0.24
N ILE A 111 0.23 -3.24 0.54
CA ILE A 111 0.46 -1.87 0.08
C ILE A 111 1.92 -1.49 0.32
N ALA A 112 2.59 -1.04 -0.72
CA ALA A 112 4.01 -0.72 -0.86
C ALA A 112 4.95 -1.94 -0.94
N THR A 113 6.11 -1.73 -1.57
CA THR A 113 7.09 -2.78 -1.87
C THR A 113 7.54 -3.61 -0.66
N PRO A 114 7.89 -3.03 0.51
CA PRO A 114 8.33 -3.83 1.64
C PRO A 114 7.24 -4.72 2.24
N SER A 115 5.96 -4.28 2.22
CA SER A 115 4.82 -5.12 2.63
C SER A 115 4.61 -6.27 1.67
N ALA A 116 4.62 -6.00 0.35
CA ALA A 116 4.47 -7.02 -0.68
C ALA A 116 5.56 -8.09 -0.58
N GLN A 117 6.82 -7.68 -0.41
CA GLN A 117 7.96 -8.60 -0.20
C GLN A 117 7.78 -9.45 1.06
N SER A 118 7.28 -8.86 2.16
CA SER A 118 7.06 -9.58 3.42
C SER A 118 5.98 -10.66 3.27
N VAL A 119 4.88 -10.35 2.56
CA VAL A 119 3.80 -11.33 2.30
C VAL A 119 4.26 -12.40 1.31
N ALA A 120 4.92 -12.03 0.21
CA ALA A 120 5.45 -12.99 -0.77
C ALA A 120 6.46 -13.98 -0.15
N ALA A 121 7.25 -13.53 0.84
CA ALA A 121 8.16 -14.40 1.59
C ALA A 121 7.43 -15.33 2.58
N ALA A 122 6.21 -15.00 3.00
CA ALA A 122 5.45 -15.76 3.99
C ALA A 122 4.53 -16.81 3.37
N THR A 123 4.05 -16.61 2.15
CA THR A 123 3.12 -17.54 1.47
C THR A 123 3.35 -17.58 -0.04
N ASN A 124 3.13 -18.78 -0.61
CA ASN A 124 3.08 -18.99 -2.07
C ASN A 124 1.75 -19.63 -2.51
N THR A 125 0.76 -19.65 -1.64
CA THR A 125 -0.55 -20.28 -1.89
C THR A 125 -1.71 -19.31 -1.72
N ILE A 126 -1.69 -18.45 -0.68
CA ILE A 126 -2.73 -17.45 -0.48
C ILE A 126 -2.56 -16.37 -1.57
N PRO A 127 -3.63 -15.98 -2.27
CA PRO A 127 -3.58 -14.90 -3.24
C PRO A 127 -2.99 -13.61 -2.65
N LEU A 128 -1.98 -13.05 -3.31
CA LEU A 128 -1.36 -11.78 -2.99
C LEU A 128 -1.65 -10.77 -4.10
N VAL A 129 -2.31 -9.68 -3.74
CA VAL A 129 -2.47 -8.50 -4.60
C VAL A 129 -1.62 -7.37 -4.00
N PHE A 130 -0.53 -7.03 -4.67
CA PHE A 130 0.24 -5.86 -4.25
C PHE A 130 -0.37 -4.57 -4.83
N SER A 131 -0.12 -3.45 -4.16
CA SER A 131 -0.47 -2.12 -4.65
C SER A 131 0.65 -1.13 -4.32
N ALA A 132 0.85 -0.12 -5.16
CA ALA A 132 1.91 0.87 -4.99
C ALA A 132 3.30 0.22 -4.88
N VAL A 133 3.61 -0.65 -5.82
CA VAL A 133 4.93 -1.27 -5.96
C VAL A 133 5.60 -0.74 -7.20
N THR A 134 6.72 -0.05 -7.02
CA THR A 134 7.42 0.70 -8.09
C THR A 134 7.99 -0.23 -9.17
N ASP A 135 8.63 -1.33 -8.78
CA ASP A 135 9.15 -2.33 -9.72
C ASP A 135 8.95 -3.74 -9.12
N PRO A 136 7.85 -4.40 -9.47
CA PRO A 136 7.55 -5.71 -8.91
C PRO A 136 8.49 -6.83 -9.40
N VAL A 137 9.18 -6.65 -10.53
CA VAL A 137 10.16 -7.61 -11.03
C VAL A 137 11.47 -7.50 -10.26
N GLU A 138 12.03 -6.29 -10.12
CA GLU A 138 13.23 -6.06 -9.33
C GLU A 138 12.98 -6.30 -7.82
N ALA A 139 11.75 -6.09 -7.34
CA ALA A 139 11.33 -6.46 -6.00
C ALA A 139 11.20 -7.98 -5.81
N LYS A 140 11.35 -8.79 -6.88
CA LYS A 140 11.27 -10.26 -6.89
C LYS A 140 9.90 -10.80 -6.45
N LEU A 141 8.84 -10.07 -6.74
CA LEU A 141 7.47 -10.50 -6.49
C LEU A 141 6.96 -11.41 -7.61
N LEU A 142 7.40 -11.15 -8.83
CA LEU A 142 7.04 -11.88 -10.04
C LEU A 142 8.13 -11.75 -11.10
N ASN A 143 8.06 -12.57 -12.17
CA ASN A 143 9.06 -12.59 -13.24
C ASN A 143 8.61 -11.83 -14.49
N SER A 144 7.32 -11.49 -14.62
CA SER A 144 6.74 -10.78 -15.76
C SER A 144 5.49 -10.02 -15.34
N LEU A 145 5.26 -8.86 -15.95
CA LEU A 145 4.06 -8.05 -15.72
C LEU A 145 2.82 -8.62 -16.43
N ASP A 146 2.98 -9.46 -17.45
CA ASP A 146 1.88 -10.04 -18.25
C ASP A 146 1.17 -11.21 -17.55
N GLY A 147 1.62 -11.60 -16.38
CA GLY A 147 1.10 -12.70 -15.57
C GLY A 147 2.24 -13.47 -14.91
N SER A 148 2.13 -13.71 -13.62
CA SER A 148 3.21 -14.30 -12.83
C SER A 148 3.27 -15.83 -12.89
N GLY A 149 2.15 -16.48 -13.25
CA GLY A 149 2.00 -17.94 -13.13
C GLY A 149 2.03 -18.44 -11.68
N SER A 150 1.94 -17.52 -10.69
CA SER A 150 2.02 -17.79 -9.27
C SER A 150 0.77 -17.29 -8.52
N ASN A 151 0.83 -17.18 -7.20
CA ASN A 151 -0.23 -16.61 -6.37
C ASN A 151 -0.20 -15.07 -6.31
N VAL A 152 0.57 -14.39 -7.16
CA VAL A 152 0.84 -12.94 -7.06
C VAL A 152 0.37 -12.20 -8.30
N THR A 153 -0.33 -11.09 -8.09
CA THR A 153 -0.61 -10.04 -9.07
C THR A 153 -0.67 -8.68 -8.34
N GLY A 154 -1.00 -7.59 -9.02
CA GLY A 154 -1.19 -6.31 -8.34
C GLY A 154 -1.15 -5.11 -9.26
N ALA A 155 -1.01 -3.93 -8.65
CA ALA A 155 -0.95 -2.63 -9.29
C ALA A 155 0.38 -1.94 -8.98
N SER A 156 1.13 -1.60 -10.03
CA SER A 156 2.40 -0.87 -9.94
C SER A 156 2.13 0.64 -9.95
N ASP A 157 2.97 1.39 -9.26
CA ASP A 157 3.04 2.85 -9.32
C ASP A 157 4.29 3.33 -10.09
N ALA A 158 4.84 2.48 -10.95
CA ALA A 158 6.01 2.82 -11.76
C ALA A 158 5.79 4.10 -12.57
N LEU A 159 6.75 5.01 -12.47
CA LEU A 159 6.74 6.27 -13.21
C LEU A 159 7.79 6.27 -14.32
N PRO A 160 7.47 6.79 -15.51
CA PRO A 160 8.47 7.06 -16.53
C PRO A 160 9.40 8.18 -16.08
N TYR A 161 10.71 7.98 -16.21
CA TYR A 161 11.70 8.96 -15.73
C TYR A 161 11.80 10.21 -16.62
N ALA A 162 11.57 10.08 -17.93
CA ALA A 162 11.69 11.21 -18.84
C ALA A 162 10.75 12.37 -18.47
N PRO A 163 9.44 12.20 -18.23
CA PRO A 163 8.58 13.29 -17.79
C PRO A 163 8.99 13.88 -16.43
N GLN A 164 9.54 13.08 -15.51
CA GLN A 164 10.04 13.59 -14.22
C GLN A 164 11.24 14.52 -14.42
N ILE A 165 12.16 14.13 -15.30
CA ILE A 165 13.35 14.93 -15.64
C ILE A 165 12.92 16.20 -16.38
N ASP A 166 11.96 16.10 -17.30
CA ASP A 166 11.44 17.24 -18.04
C ASP A 166 10.76 18.25 -17.10
N LEU A 167 9.99 17.80 -16.11
CA LEU A 167 9.43 18.64 -15.06
C LEU A 167 10.52 19.38 -14.28
N MET A 168 11.56 18.68 -13.82
CA MET A 168 12.69 19.30 -13.12
C MET A 168 13.36 20.38 -13.99
N LYS A 169 13.57 20.12 -15.30
CA LYS A 169 14.20 21.05 -16.24
C LYS A 169 13.30 22.21 -16.63
N GLN A 170 11.99 22.05 -16.65
CA GLN A 170 11.05 23.15 -16.85
C GLN A 170 11.11 24.15 -15.69
N ILE A 171 11.25 23.65 -14.46
CA ILE A 171 11.34 24.47 -13.25
C ILE A 171 12.77 25.05 -13.11
N ILE A 172 13.80 24.26 -13.40
CA ILE A 172 15.22 24.61 -13.28
C ILE A 172 15.89 24.43 -14.64
N PRO A 173 15.86 25.43 -15.55
CA PRO A 173 16.42 25.28 -16.92
C PRO A 173 17.92 24.94 -16.96
N ASP A 174 18.69 25.43 -16.00
CA ASP A 174 20.13 25.19 -15.87
C ASP A 174 20.47 24.06 -14.90
N LEU A 175 19.60 23.08 -14.77
CA LEU A 175 19.75 21.93 -13.84
C LEU A 175 21.07 21.19 -14.04
N LYS A 176 21.89 21.08 -12.99
CA LYS A 176 23.18 20.39 -12.96
C LYS A 176 23.30 19.38 -11.83
N ASN A 177 22.58 19.59 -10.72
CA ASN A 177 22.71 18.81 -9.52
C ASN A 177 21.32 18.47 -8.95
N VAL A 178 21.00 17.18 -8.87
CA VAL A 178 19.75 16.68 -8.27
C VAL A 178 20.07 16.03 -6.93
N GLY A 179 19.40 16.46 -5.88
CA GLY A 179 19.44 15.82 -4.56
C GLY A 179 18.43 14.70 -4.47
N TYR A 180 18.82 13.60 -3.84
CA TYR A 180 17.94 12.47 -3.63
C TYR A 180 18.16 11.87 -2.23
N VAL A 181 17.18 12.04 -1.33
CA VAL A 181 17.17 11.41 -0.02
C VAL A 181 16.47 10.06 -0.15
N TYR A 182 17.08 9.00 0.36
CA TYR A 182 16.58 7.66 0.11
C TYR A 182 16.81 6.67 1.26
N SER A 183 15.98 5.63 1.31
CA SER A 183 16.08 4.51 2.25
C SER A 183 16.86 3.35 1.63
N PRO A 184 18.10 3.07 2.06
CA PRO A 184 18.88 1.96 1.50
C PRO A 184 18.25 0.57 1.71
N GLY A 185 17.35 0.44 2.69
CA GLY A 185 16.62 -0.78 2.99
C GLY A 185 15.37 -1.01 2.13
N GLU A 186 14.98 -0.03 1.30
CA GLU A 186 13.81 -0.12 0.42
C GLU A 186 14.24 -0.32 -1.04
N VAL A 187 13.82 -1.44 -1.64
CA VAL A 187 14.16 -1.77 -3.03
C VAL A 187 13.61 -0.75 -4.01
N ASN A 188 12.35 -0.28 -3.82
CA ASN A 188 11.75 0.80 -4.61
C ASN A 188 12.64 2.03 -4.65
N SER A 189 13.17 2.46 -3.51
CA SER A 189 13.98 3.67 -3.40
C SER A 189 15.36 3.53 -4.04
N THR A 190 16.02 2.40 -3.86
CA THR A 190 17.34 2.12 -4.46
C THR A 190 17.27 1.94 -5.99
N ILE A 191 16.16 1.40 -6.52
CA ILE A 191 15.93 1.30 -7.97
C ILE A 191 15.74 2.69 -8.58
N VAL A 192 14.96 3.56 -7.93
CA VAL A 192 14.78 4.94 -8.40
C VAL A 192 16.12 5.66 -8.44
N LEU A 193 16.97 5.55 -7.40
CA LEU A 193 18.31 6.15 -7.40
C LEU A 193 19.14 5.66 -8.60
N LYS A 194 19.24 4.35 -8.77
CA LYS A 194 19.99 3.73 -9.89
C LYS A 194 19.51 4.26 -11.26
N ASN A 195 18.21 4.37 -11.45
CA ASN A 195 17.63 4.79 -12.71
C ASN A 195 17.78 6.30 -12.92
N LEU A 196 17.65 7.13 -11.87
CA LEU A 196 17.95 8.57 -11.95
C LEU A 196 19.40 8.80 -12.35
N GLU A 197 20.36 8.11 -11.73
CA GLU A 197 21.78 8.20 -12.09
C GLU A 197 22.03 7.78 -13.55
N ALA A 198 21.39 6.69 -13.99
CA ALA A 198 21.51 6.19 -15.36
C ALA A 198 20.97 7.17 -16.41
N GLN A 199 19.90 7.90 -16.11
CA GLN A 199 19.28 8.86 -17.02
C GLN A 199 19.97 10.23 -16.98
N LEU A 200 20.33 10.72 -15.81
CA LEU A 200 20.84 12.08 -15.61
C LEU A 200 22.36 12.21 -15.95
N THR A 201 23.17 11.18 -15.65
CA THR A 201 24.62 11.22 -15.90
C THR A 201 24.97 11.47 -17.37
N PRO A 202 24.34 10.86 -18.38
CA PRO A 202 24.60 11.15 -19.79
C PRO A 202 24.24 12.58 -20.19
N MET A 203 23.34 13.25 -19.44
CA MET A 203 22.95 14.64 -19.65
C MET A 203 23.91 15.63 -18.96
N GLY A 204 24.95 15.14 -18.27
CA GLY A 204 25.87 15.96 -17.47
C GLY A 204 25.28 16.46 -16.15
N ILE A 205 24.15 15.88 -15.71
CA ILE A 205 23.50 16.20 -14.44
C ILE A 205 23.95 15.19 -13.38
N LYS A 206 24.39 15.70 -12.23
CA LYS A 206 24.89 14.86 -11.13
C LYS A 206 23.78 14.59 -10.11
N VAL A 207 23.67 13.35 -9.66
CA VAL A 207 22.82 12.98 -8.52
C VAL A 207 23.65 12.97 -7.24
N HIS A 208 23.20 13.71 -6.23
CA HIS A 208 23.75 13.74 -4.87
C HIS A 208 22.80 12.96 -3.96
N SER A 209 23.11 11.72 -3.70
CA SER A 209 22.28 10.86 -2.88
C SER A 209 22.67 10.94 -1.40
N ALA A 210 21.67 10.96 -0.50
CA ALA A 210 21.84 10.96 0.95
C ALA A 210 21.01 9.84 1.58
N PRO A 211 21.64 8.81 2.16
CA PRO A 211 20.90 7.71 2.79
C PRO A 211 20.26 8.13 4.11
N ALA A 212 19.01 7.72 4.33
CA ALA A 212 18.30 7.83 5.59
C ALA A 212 17.71 6.46 5.95
N GLN A 213 18.14 5.89 7.08
CA GLN A 213 17.71 4.55 7.50
C GLN A 213 16.29 4.54 8.08
N LYS A 214 15.85 5.69 8.61
CA LYS A 214 14.57 5.88 9.28
C LYS A 214 14.04 7.28 9.00
N SER A 215 12.75 7.48 9.20
CA SER A 215 12.09 8.77 9.05
C SER A 215 12.77 9.91 9.86
N ASN A 216 13.28 9.63 11.06
CA ASN A 216 13.97 10.61 11.88
C ASN A 216 15.34 11.07 11.31
N ASP A 217 15.90 10.34 10.35
CA ASP A 217 17.20 10.69 9.74
C ASP A 217 17.03 11.64 8.53
N ILE A 218 15.81 11.81 8.03
CA ILE A 218 15.49 12.53 6.76
C ILE A 218 16.04 13.97 6.78
N ALA A 219 15.74 14.74 7.84
CA ALA A 219 16.22 16.12 7.93
C ALA A 219 17.74 16.23 7.90
N MET A 220 18.45 15.33 8.58
CA MET A 220 19.91 15.32 8.60
C MET A 220 20.48 14.91 7.24
N ALA A 221 19.92 13.90 6.60
CA ALA A 221 20.30 13.46 5.28
C ALA A 221 20.09 14.59 4.24
N ALA A 222 18.93 15.24 4.24
CA ALA A 222 18.64 16.36 3.36
C ALA A 222 19.61 17.53 3.54
N ARG A 223 19.90 17.95 4.79
CA ARG A 223 20.87 19.01 5.07
C ARG A 223 22.28 18.70 4.56
N SER A 224 22.68 17.43 4.52
CA SER A 224 24.02 17.03 4.06
C SER A 224 24.26 17.28 2.56
N ILE A 225 23.19 17.48 1.79
CA ILE A 225 23.23 17.68 0.33
C ILE A 225 22.65 19.01 -0.11
N ALA A 226 21.90 19.71 0.73
CA ALA A 226 21.14 20.90 0.34
C ALA A 226 21.98 22.01 -0.26
N ASP A 227 23.23 22.20 0.18
CA ASP A 227 24.19 23.19 -0.32
C ASP A 227 24.86 22.80 -1.67
N LYS A 228 24.57 21.60 -2.20
CA LYS A 228 25.23 21.00 -3.37
C LYS A 228 24.29 20.80 -4.55
N VAL A 229 23.01 21.07 -4.36
CA VAL A 229 21.97 20.68 -5.34
C VAL A 229 21.12 21.86 -5.77
N ASP A 230 20.62 21.78 -7.00
CA ASP A 230 19.74 22.79 -7.59
C ASP A 230 18.26 22.46 -7.29
N VAL A 231 17.95 21.19 -7.01
CA VAL A 231 16.62 20.67 -6.70
C VAL A 231 16.76 19.42 -5.85
N ILE A 232 15.82 19.19 -4.95
CA ILE A 232 15.64 17.89 -4.29
C ILE A 232 14.46 17.19 -4.98
N TYR A 233 14.69 15.98 -5.49
CA TYR A 233 13.66 15.10 -6.01
C TYR A 233 13.29 14.05 -4.96
N SER A 234 12.02 13.96 -4.64
CA SER A 234 11.46 12.99 -3.72
C SER A 234 10.67 11.93 -4.47
N SER A 235 11.11 10.68 -4.40
CA SER A 235 10.33 9.55 -4.90
C SER A 235 9.34 9.05 -3.84
N THR A 236 8.62 7.97 -4.17
CA THR A 236 7.72 7.25 -3.26
C THR A 236 8.49 6.35 -2.25
N ASP A 237 9.55 6.88 -1.66
CA ASP A 237 10.25 6.28 -0.53
C ASP A 237 9.39 6.39 0.72
N ASN A 238 9.04 5.27 1.34
CA ASN A 238 8.06 5.25 2.43
C ASN A 238 8.53 6.00 3.68
N ASN A 239 9.82 5.94 4.02
CA ASN A 239 10.34 6.71 5.16
C ASN A 239 10.37 8.21 4.85
N VAL A 240 10.75 8.59 3.62
CA VAL A 240 10.79 10.00 3.20
C VAL A 240 9.39 10.58 3.19
N VAL A 241 8.45 9.91 2.54
CA VAL A 241 7.05 10.39 2.46
C VAL A 241 6.39 10.42 3.85
N SER A 242 6.68 9.47 4.73
CA SER A 242 6.14 9.50 6.10
C SER A 242 6.63 10.67 6.95
N ALA A 243 7.78 11.26 6.61
CA ALA A 243 8.38 12.40 7.31
C ALA A 243 8.57 13.62 6.39
N TYR A 244 7.64 13.82 5.44
CA TYR A 244 7.77 14.78 4.36
C TYR A 244 7.98 16.22 4.84
N GLU A 245 7.32 16.59 5.92
CA GLU A 245 7.45 17.91 6.55
C GLU A 245 8.90 18.19 7.00
N SER A 246 9.63 17.16 7.41
CA SER A 246 11.05 17.30 7.76
C SER A 246 11.94 17.58 6.54
N LEU A 247 11.62 16.97 5.40
CA LEU A 247 12.29 17.24 4.12
C LEU A 247 11.96 18.66 3.63
N TYR A 248 10.68 19.02 3.65
CA TYR A 248 10.18 20.34 3.28
C TYR A 248 10.83 21.46 4.10
N GLN A 249 10.95 21.31 5.43
CA GLN A 249 11.60 22.32 6.25
C GLN A 249 13.05 22.58 5.81
N VAL A 250 13.80 21.54 5.49
CA VAL A 250 15.17 21.69 4.97
C VAL A 250 15.18 22.39 3.61
N ALA A 251 14.28 22.01 2.70
CA ALA A 251 14.14 22.64 1.38
C ALA A 251 13.83 24.14 1.51
N LYS A 252 12.89 24.50 2.39
CA LYS A 252 12.50 25.88 2.69
C LYS A 252 13.65 26.69 3.32
N GLU A 253 14.32 26.14 4.34
CA GLU A 253 15.45 26.79 5.01
C GLU A 253 16.62 27.03 4.04
N SER A 254 16.90 26.07 3.17
CA SER A 254 18.02 26.12 2.22
C SER A 254 17.68 26.81 0.91
N LYS A 255 16.41 27.20 0.68
CA LYS A 255 15.91 27.74 -0.59
C LYS A 255 16.21 26.82 -1.78
N VAL A 256 16.02 25.52 -1.58
CA VAL A 256 16.18 24.51 -2.61
C VAL A 256 14.79 23.96 -2.99
N PRO A 257 14.39 24.04 -4.27
CA PRO A 257 13.11 23.51 -4.73
C PRO A 257 12.96 22.02 -4.43
N LEU A 258 11.78 21.61 -3.91
CA LEU A 258 11.42 20.23 -3.62
C LEU A 258 10.35 19.76 -4.60
N ILE A 259 10.69 18.81 -5.48
CA ILE A 259 9.79 18.21 -6.46
C ILE A 259 9.49 16.76 -6.04
N ALA A 260 8.24 16.37 -6.10
CA ALA A 260 7.79 15.05 -5.71
C ALA A 260 7.32 14.18 -6.90
N SER A 261 7.26 12.88 -6.68
CA SER A 261 6.70 11.91 -7.61
C SER A 261 5.29 11.44 -7.21
N ASP A 262 4.74 11.97 -6.14
CA ASP A 262 3.35 11.76 -5.71
C ASP A 262 2.64 13.09 -5.48
N THR A 263 1.39 13.17 -5.87
CA THR A 263 0.60 14.41 -5.84
C THR A 263 0.23 14.86 -4.43
N ASP A 264 0.06 13.92 -3.48
CA ASP A 264 -0.31 14.21 -2.09
C ASP A 264 0.81 14.99 -1.36
N SER A 265 2.07 14.84 -1.80
CA SER A 265 3.21 15.56 -1.25
C SER A 265 3.20 17.06 -1.58
N VAL A 266 2.39 17.52 -2.55
CA VAL A 266 2.29 18.95 -2.86
C VAL A 266 1.63 19.74 -1.73
N GLU A 267 0.60 19.21 -1.10
CA GLU A 267 0.00 19.83 0.10
C GLU A 267 0.96 19.87 1.30
N ARG A 268 1.99 18.99 1.29
CA ARG A 268 2.94 18.81 2.39
C ARG A 268 4.27 19.53 2.17
N GLY A 269 4.42 20.28 1.07
CA GLY A 269 5.59 21.12 0.87
C GLY A 269 6.33 20.94 -0.45
N ALA A 270 5.97 20.00 -1.33
CA ALA A 270 6.49 19.99 -2.69
C ALA A 270 5.98 21.20 -3.47
N ILE A 271 6.84 21.77 -4.34
CA ILE A 271 6.45 22.86 -5.22
C ILE A 271 5.70 22.37 -6.45
N ALA A 272 6.00 21.14 -6.86
CA ALA A 272 5.34 20.44 -7.95
C ALA A 272 5.46 18.94 -7.77
N ALA A 273 4.50 18.21 -8.30
CA ALA A 273 4.54 16.75 -8.40
C ALA A 273 3.90 16.30 -9.71
N LEU A 274 4.54 15.33 -10.36
CA LEU A 274 3.96 14.60 -11.48
C LEU A 274 3.86 13.13 -11.07
N GLY A 275 2.66 12.66 -10.78
CA GLY A 275 2.47 11.35 -10.17
C GLY A 275 1.17 10.68 -10.52
N VAL A 276 1.00 9.45 -10.03
CA VAL A 276 -0.26 8.70 -10.16
C VAL A 276 -1.26 9.15 -9.12
N ASN A 277 -2.54 9.00 -9.44
CA ASN A 277 -3.60 9.15 -8.47
C ASN A 277 -3.70 7.87 -7.62
N TYR A 278 -3.29 7.93 -6.35
CA TYR A 278 -3.22 6.77 -5.47
C TYR A 278 -4.60 6.22 -5.07
N HIS A 279 -5.62 7.07 -4.99
CA HIS A 279 -6.98 6.59 -4.78
C HIS A 279 -7.49 5.77 -5.98
N ALA A 280 -7.27 6.26 -7.20
CA ALA A 280 -7.60 5.53 -8.42
C ALA A 280 -6.80 4.22 -8.53
N LEU A 281 -5.50 4.23 -8.18
CA LEU A 281 -4.68 3.02 -8.10
C LEU A 281 -5.26 2.00 -7.11
N GLY A 282 -5.76 2.48 -5.97
CA GLY A 282 -6.46 1.66 -4.98
C GLY A 282 -7.72 1.01 -5.56
N ARG A 283 -8.52 1.76 -6.32
CA ARG A 283 -9.72 1.20 -7.00
C ARG A 283 -9.34 0.12 -8.01
N GLU A 284 -8.31 0.35 -8.82
CA GLU A 284 -7.82 -0.69 -9.74
C GLU A 284 -7.33 -1.93 -8.99
N THR A 285 -6.64 -1.74 -7.86
CA THR A 285 -6.27 -2.86 -6.96
C THR A 285 -7.51 -3.59 -6.45
N GLY A 286 -8.57 -2.87 -6.05
CA GLY A 286 -9.85 -3.44 -5.64
C GLY A 286 -10.48 -4.31 -6.72
N LYS A 287 -10.46 -3.89 -8.00
CA LYS A 287 -10.92 -4.69 -9.13
C LYS A 287 -10.16 -6.01 -9.26
N LEU A 288 -8.83 -5.98 -9.05
CA LEU A 288 -8.03 -7.21 -9.06
C LEU A 288 -8.44 -8.16 -7.92
N VAL A 289 -8.70 -7.62 -6.73
CA VAL A 289 -9.18 -8.39 -5.58
C VAL A 289 -10.54 -9.02 -5.90
N VAL A 290 -11.49 -8.26 -6.48
CA VAL A 290 -12.82 -8.75 -6.89
C VAL A 290 -12.71 -9.92 -7.88
N ARG A 291 -11.84 -9.83 -8.88
CA ARG A 291 -11.59 -10.92 -9.83
C ARG A 291 -11.17 -12.21 -9.12
N ILE A 292 -10.26 -12.09 -8.15
CA ILE A 292 -9.76 -13.22 -7.36
C ILE A 292 -10.85 -13.80 -6.45
N LEU A 293 -11.63 -12.96 -5.76
CA LEU A 293 -12.74 -13.40 -4.92
C LEU A 293 -13.83 -14.14 -5.74
N ASN A 294 -13.95 -13.82 -7.03
CA ASN A 294 -14.81 -14.49 -7.99
C ASN A 294 -14.16 -15.74 -8.64
N GLY A 295 -12.96 -16.14 -8.19
CA GLY A 295 -12.32 -17.42 -8.55
C GLY A 295 -11.28 -17.33 -9.67
N GLU A 296 -10.88 -16.14 -10.11
CA GLU A 296 -9.81 -16.00 -11.09
C GLU A 296 -8.44 -16.22 -10.43
N ALA A 297 -7.56 -16.97 -11.08
CA ALA A 297 -6.23 -17.25 -10.54
C ALA A 297 -5.33 -16.00 -10.63
N PRO A 298 -4.70 -15.55 -9.53
CA PRO A 298 -3.84 -14.34 -9.53
C PRO A 298 -2.77 -14.36 -10.62
N GLY A 299 -2.14 -15.52 -10.81
CA GLY A 299 -1.04 -15.67 -11.77
C GLY A 299 -1.43 -15.50 -13.23
N THR A 300 -2.71 -15.46 -13.56
CA THR A 300 -3.21 -15.19 -14.93
C THR A 300 -3.56 -13.73 -15.16
N ILE A 301 -3.59 -12.94 -14.09
CA ILE A 301 -3.97 -11.54 -14.13
C ILE A 301 -2.72 -10.69 -14.37
N PRO A 302 -2.64 -9.90 -15.45
CA PRO A 302 -1.54 -8.96 -15.68
C PRO A 302 -1.49 -7.90 -14.57
N VAL A 303 -0.28 -7.42 -14.31
CA VAL A 303 -0.07 -6.28 -13.41
C VAL A 303 -0.66 -5.03 -14.03
N TYR A 304 -1.48 -4.33 -13.26
CA TYR A 304 -1.97 -3.01 -13.67
C TYR A 304 -0.84 -1.97 -13.54
N THR A 305 -0.68 -1.13 -14.56
CA THR A 305 0.23 0.01 -14.54
C THR A 305 -0.51 1.24 -15.04
N PRO A 306 -0.59 2.33 -14.28
CA PRO A 306 -1.21 3.57 -14.69
C PRO A 306 -0.58 4.14 -15.96
N GLN A 307 -1.42 4.69 -16.85
CA GLN A 307 -0.96 5.31 -18.10
C GLN A 307 -0.97 6.84 -18.03
N GLU A 308 -1.73 7.38 -17.11
CA GLU A 308 -1.91 8.83 -16.95
C GLU A 308 -1.26 9.29 -15.66
N LEU A 309 -0.63 10.47 -15.71
CA LEU A 309 -0.01 11.14 -14.58
C LEU A 309 -0.70 12.48 -14.36
N ASP A 310 -0.93 12.82 -13.12
CA ASP A 310 -1.49 14.10 -12.72
C ASP A 310 -0.35 15.06 -12.33
N LEU A 311 -0.41 16.30 -12.83
CA LEU A 311 0.49 17.37 -12.44
C LEU A 311 -0.21 18.26 -11.39
N TYR A 312 0.38 18.37 -10.22
CA TYR A 312 -0.03 19.27 -9.15
C TYR A 312 1.08 20.26 -8.85
N VAL A 313 0.74 21.51 -8.55
CA VAL A 313 1.73 22.56 -8.22
C VAL A 313 1.27 23.39 -7.03
N SER A 314 2.23 23.96 -6.28
CA SER A 314 1.96 24.91 -5.20
C SER A 314 2.77 26.19 -5.38
N LYS A 315 2.09 27.32 -5.58
CA LYS A 315 2.71 28.63 -5.69
C LYS A 315 3.29 29.12 -4.36
N SER A 316 2.57 28.85 -3.26
CA SER A 316 3.03 29.23 -1.93
C SER A 316 4.32 28.50 -1.55
N HIS A 317 4.38 27.18 -1.74
CA HIS A 317 5.58 26.41 -1.44
C HIS A 317 6.74 26.76 -2.36
N ALA A 318 6.49 27.08 -3.64
CA ALA A 318 7.51 27.56 -4.56
C ALA A 318 8.12 28.89 -4.07
N SER A 319 7.27 29.86 -3.71
CA SER A 319 7.71 31.14 -3.15
C SER A 319 8.50 30.95 -1.85
N GLU A 320 8.07 30.08 -0.97
CA GLU A 320 8.77 29.79 0.29
C GLU A 320 10.15 29.15 0.06
N GLN A 321 10.31 28.37 -1.02
CA GLN A 321 11.55 27.74 -1.43
C GLN A 321 12.39 28.63 -2.40
N GLY A 322 11.95 29.88 -2.64
CA GLY A 322 12.72 30.89 -3.34
C GLY A 322 12.68 30.79 -4.87
N ILE A 323 11.66 30.15 -5.42
CA ILE A 323 11.46 30.03 -6.88
C ILE A 323 10.05 30.47 -7.28
N GLU A 324 9.93 30.93 -8.52
CA GLU A 324 8.65 31.19 -9.18
C GLU A 324 8.41 30.12 -10.25
N LEU A 325 7.24 29.52 -10.23
CA LEU A 325 6.88 28.48 -11.20
C LEU A 325 6.58 29.09 -12.56
N PRO A 326 7.02 28.49 -13.66
CA PRO A 326 6.66 28.91 -15.01
C PRO A 326 5.14 28.94 -15.20
N GLN A 327 4.61 30.02 -15.83
CA GLN A 327 3.17 30.13 -16.05
C GLN A 327 2.60 28.95 -16.85
N ALA A 328 3.33 28.46 -17.86
CA ALA A 328 2.91 27.31 -18.64
C ALA A 328 2.73 26.05 -17.79
N LEU A 329 3.58 25.85 -16.76
CA LEU A 329 3.45 24.72 -15.85
C LEU A 329 2.20 24.86 -14.96
N ILE A 330 1.88 26.09 -14.54
CA ILE A 330 0.67 26.38 -13.75
C ILE A 330 -0.58 26.14 -14.60
N ASP A 331 -0.56 26.56 -15.88
CA ASP A 331 -1.68 26.41 -16.80
C ASP A 331 -1.94 24.94 -17.17
N ASP A 332 -0.91 24.09 -17.18
CA ASP A 332 -0.98 22.65 -17.47
C ASP A 332 -1.34 21.82 -16.23
N ALA A 333 -1.27 22.41 -15.04
CA ALA A 333 -1.53 21.68 -13.80
C ALA A 333 -3.01 21.32 -13.65
N LYS A 334 -3.26 20.07 -13.24
CA LYS A 334 -4.60 19.60 -12.86
C LYS A 334 -5.09 20.26 -11.57
N GLU A 335 -4.15 20.57 -10.68
CA GLU A 335 -4.43 21.26 -9.41
C GLU A 335 -3.33 22.27 -9.09
N VAL A 336 -3.76 23.46 -8.65
CA VAL A 336 -2.89 24.57 -8.26
C VAL A 336 -3.24 24.96 -6.82
N LEU A 337 -2.30 24.74 -5.90
CA LEU A 337 -2.40 25.22 -4.51
C LEU A 337 -1.81 26.64 -4.42
N GLU A 338 -2.60 27.55 -3.82
CA GLU A 338 -2.25 28.97 -3.69
C GLU A 338 -1.23 29.23 -2.57
#